data_a9466870156ee2b023af1a257944a2dd
#
_entry.id   a9466870156ee2b023af1a257944a2dd
#
_cell.length_a   1.000
_cell.length_b   1.000
_cell.length_c   1.000
_cell.angle_alpha   90.00
_cell.angle_beta   90.00
_cell.angle_gamma   90.00
#
_symmetry.space_group_name_H-M   'P 1'
#
loop_
_entity.id
_entity.type
_entity.pdbx_description
1 polymer ?
#
loop_
_entity_poly.entity_id
_entity_poly.type
_entity_poly.pdbx_seq_one_letter_code
_entity_poly.pdbx_strand_id
1 'polypeptide(L)'
;SHEYLIEKSNHDFIKDIEKANIIFNKKIGYIPELFSYPFGEYSEFMRNYISNEFTYAFGQHSGVIDLNKEKYQLPRFPINENYGKIKRFKSIIKTYPLEYKNLVPVEKKLKKQNNPPVFTVEFFENQKNIKNISCYSNEGNKWEKSNIYFTNNTLSIKFRESFLPRRGRVNCSLNDDGKWRWFGTQFIVPND
;
A
#
# COMPACT_ATOMS: atom_id res chain seq x y z
N SER A 1 0.65 11.53 17.11
CA SER A 1 1.13 10.39 17.92
C SER A 1 1.54 9.22 17.04
N HIS A 2 2.09 8.17 17.65
CA HIS A 2 2.37 6.89 16.99
C HIS A 2 1.48 5.79 17.59
N GLU A 3 0.18 6.03 17.58
CA GLU A 3 -0.87 5.12 18.03
C GLU A 3 -1.56 4.43 16.86
N TYR A 4 -2.34 3.41 17.16
CA TYR A 4 -3.17 2.72 16.17
C TYR A 4 -4.43 3.54 15.84
N LEU A 5 -4.20 4.64 15.12
CA LEU A 5 -5.26 5.60 14.79
C LEU A 5 -6.38 5.00 13.94
N ILE A 6 -6.11 3.90 13.23
CA ILE A 6 -7.11 3.17 12.45
C ILE A 6 -8.22 2.54 13.31
N GLU A 7 -7.96 2.33 14.60
CA GLU A 7 -8.90 1.78 15.59
C GLU A 7 -9.63 2.88 16.37
N LYS A 8 -9.22 4.13 16.21
CA LYS A 8 -9.84 5.29 16.85
C LYS A 8 -10.99 5.85 16.00
N SER A 9 -11.74 6.77 16.59
CA SER A 9 -12.75 7.51 15.84
C SER A 9 -12.11 8.45 14.80
N ASN A 10 -12.86 8.79 13.77
CA ASN A 10 -12.42 9.79 12.78
C ASN A 10 -12.07 11.12 13.43
N HIS A 11 -12.79 11.51 14.48
CA HIS A 11 -12.55 12.73 15.23
C HIS A 11 -11.22 12.69 15.99
N ASP A 12 -10.88 11.58 16.62
CA ASP A 12 -9.60 11.40 17.32
C ASP A 12 -8.41 11.44 16.34
N PHE A 13 -8.60 10.86 15.15
CA PHE A 13 -7.59 10.95 14.09
C PHE A 13 -7.34 12.41 13.68
N ILE A 14 -8.40 13.17 13.41
CA ILE A 14 -8.29 14.61 13.05
C ILE A 14 -7.56 15.38 14.16
N LYS A 15 -8.00 15.24 15.41
CA LYS A 15 -7.36 15.91 16.56
C LYS A 15 -5.87 15.59 16.70
N ASP A 16 -5.47 14.35 16.44
CA ASP A 16 -4.06 13.96 16.53
C ASP A 16 -3.23 14.68 15.46
N ILE A 17 -3.74 14.79 14.23
CA ILE A 17 -3.07 15.51 13.14
C ILE A 17 -2.98 17.01 13.43
N GLU A 18 -4.07 17.65 13.83
CA GLU A 18 -4.09 19.07 14.19
C GLU A 18 -3.09 19.38 15.32
N LYS A 19 -3.07 18.55 16.36
CA LYS A 19 -2.12 18.68 17.47
C LYS A 19 -0.67 18.53 16.99
N ALA A 20 -0.41 17.58 16.11
CA ALA A 20 0.92 17.37 15.54
C ALA A 20 1.36 18.61 14.73
N ASN A 21 0.51 19.16 13.88
CA ASN A 21 0.78 20.35 13.07
C ASN A 21 1.07 21.58 13.93
N ILE A 22 0.29 21.79 15.02
CA ILE A 22 0.54 22.88 15.98
C ILE A 22 1.92 22.73 16.63
N ILE A 23 2.29 21.51 17.05
CA ILE A 23 3.59 21.25 17.69
C ILE A 23 4.74 21.47 16.70
N PHE A 24 4.62 20.99 15.47
CA PHE A 24 5.60 21.18 14.41
C PHE A 24 5.81 22.67 14.11
N ASN A 25 4.72 23.40 13.88
CA ASN A 25 4.80 24.84 13.62
C ASN A 25 5.45 25.60 14.77
N LYS A 26 5.07 25.28 16.03
CA LYS A 26 5.66 25.91 17.21
C LYS A 26 7.15 25.63 17.39
N LYS A 27 7.62 24.40 17.06
CA LYS A 27 9.00 23.99 17.35
C LYS A 27 9.96 24.19 16.17
N ILE A 28 9.45 24.11 14.94
CA ILE A 28 10.26 24.09 13.72
C ILE A 28 9.95 25.28 12.80
N GLY A 29 8.80 25.96 13.01
CA GLY A 29 8.40 27.15 12.27
C GLY A 29 7.65 26.89 10.96
N TYR A 30 7.30 25.64 10.67
CA TYR A 30 6.48 25.27 9.50
C TYR A 30 5.67 23.99 9.74
N ILE A 31 4.67 23.75 8.91
CA ILE A 31 3.91 22.49 8.86
C ILE A 31 4.54 21.59 7.79
N PRO A 32 4.84 20.31 8.08
CA PRO A 32 5.41 19.40 7.10
C PRO A 32 4.49 19.17 5.89
N GLU A 33 5.06 19.07 4.71
CA GLU A 33 4.30 18.72 3.48
C GLU A 33 4.12 17.21 3.30
N LEU A 34 4.89 16.41 4.02
CA LEU A 34 4.93 14.96 3.90
C LEU A 34 4.35 14.30 5.14
N PHE A 35 3.52 13.31 4.94
CA PHE A 35 2.91 12.53 6.01
C PHE A 35 3.27 11.04 5.90
N SER A 36 3.49 10.38 7.02
CA SER A 36 3.59 8.91 7.10
C SER A 36 2.54 8.40 8.07
N TYR A 37 1.65 7.54 7.60
CA TYR A 37 0.65 6.93 8.47
C TYR A 37 1.32 6.12 9.57
N PRO A 38 0.93 6.29 10.86
CA PRO A 38 1.38 5.41 11.93
C PRO A 38 1.15 3.95 11.57
N PHE A 39 2.18 3.12 11.70
CA PHE A 39 2.20 1.73 11.24
C PHE A 39 1.90 1.53 9.75
N GLY A 40 1.78 2.60 8.96
CA GLY A 40 1.37 2.57 7.57
C GLY A 40 -0.10 2.24 7.37
N GLU A 41 -0.93 2.37 8.39
CA GLU A 41 -2.34 1.98 8.40
C GLU A 41 -3.26 3.17 8.13
N TYR A 42 -4.20 3.00 7.21
CA TYR A 42 -5.13 4.05 6.79
C TYR A 42 -6.45 3.46 6.28
N SER A 43 -7.50 4.26 6.40
CA SER A 43 -8.80 4.05 5.76
C SER A 43 -8.98 5.04 4.61
N GLU A 44 -10.03 4.88 3.82
CA GLU A 44 -10.40 5.85 2.79
C GLU A 44 -10.68 7.22 3.41
N PHE A 45 -11.38 7.28 4.54
CA PHE A 45 -11.60 8.52 5.29
C PHE A 45 -10.29 9.22 5.64
N MET A 46 -9.33 8.49 6.22
CA MET A 46 -8.03 9.04 6.61
C MET A 46 -7.27 9.59 5.40
N ARG A 47 -7.26 8.86 4.27
CA ARG A 47 -6.63 9.34 3.04
C ARG A 47 -7.25 10.64 2.55
N ASN A 48 -8.58 10.70 2.52
CA ASN A 48 -9.32 11.89 2.07
C ASN A 48 -9.02 13.10 2.97
N TYR A 49 -8.96 12.91 4.29
CA TYR A 49 -8.56 13.99 5.20
C TYR A 49 -7.12 14.44 4.95
N ILE A 50 -6.17 13.50 4.89
CA ILE A 50 -4.75 13.79 4.66
C ILE A 50 -4.50 14.47 3.32
N SER A 51 -5.31 14.20 2.30
CA SER A 51 -5.19 14.84 0.98
C SER A 51 -5.44 16.36 1.00
N ASN A 52 -6.15 16.86 2.02
CA ASN A 52 -6.38 18.29 2.19
C ASN A 52 -5.29 18.98 3.03
N GLU A 53 -4.52 18.21 3.78
CA GLU A 53 -3.55 18.72 4.75
C GLU A 53 -2.09 18.59 4.30
N PHE A 54 -1.78 17.61 3.43
CA PHE A 54 -0.41 17.26 3.03
C PHE A 54 -0.29 17.08 1.52
N THR A 55 0.91 17.27 1.00
CA THR A 55 1.21 17.08 -0.42
C THR A 55 1.36 15.60 -0.79
N TYR A 56 1.94 14.79 0.10
CA TYR A 56 2.15 13.35 -0.08
C TYR A 56 1.98 12.58 1.22
N ALA A 57 1.45 11.35 1.12
CA ALA A 57 1.39 10.47 2.28
C ALA A 57 1.85 9.04 1.96
N PHE A 58 2.54 8.41 2.93
CA PHE A 58 3.21 7.13 2.78
C PHE A 58 2.62 6.06 3.69
N GLY A 59 2.27 4.93 3.07
CA GLY A 59 1.99 3.68 3.78
C GLY A 59 3.27 2.91 4.14
N GLN A 60 3.12 1.60 4.45
CA GLN A 60 4.25 0.69 4.72
C GLN A 60 4.24 -0.56 3.82
N HIS A 61 3.50 -0.54 2.73
CA HIS A 61 3.55 -1.60 1.73
C HIS A 61 4.73 -1.37 0.78
N SER A 62 5.33 -2.47 0.32
CA SER A 62 6.42 -2.41 -0.64
C SER A 62 5.90 -2.12 -2.04
N GLY A 63 6.59 -1.26 -2.77
CA GLY A 63 6.24 -0.91 -4.13
C GLY A 63 7.06 0.24 -4.67
N VAL A 64 6.98 0.46 -5.96
CA VAL A 64 7.58 1.62 -6.63
C VAL A 64 6.54 2.73 -6.71
N ILE A 65 6.95 3.96 -6.44
CA ILE A 65 6.08 5.13 -6.58
C ILE A 65 5.75 5.32 -8.05
N ASP A 66 4.47 5.37 -8.36
CA ASP A 66 3.94 5.78 -9.66
C ASP A 66 3.35 7.19 -9.51
N LEU A 67 3.96 8.17 -10.18
CA LEU A 67 3.55 9.58 -10.09
C LEU A 67 2.18 9.84 -10.73
N ASN A 68 1.66 8.91 -11.53
CA ASN A 68 0.34 8.99 -12.15
C ASN A 68 -0.76 8.42 -11.23
N LYS A 69 -0.40 7.94 -10.03
CA LYS A 69 -1.33 7.37 -9.07
C LYS A 69 -1.60 8.31 -7.91
N GLU A 70 -2.52 7.90 -7.05
CA GLU A 70 -2.88 8.62 -5.85
C GLU A 70 -1.66 8.86 -4.95
N LYS A 71 -1.51 10.11 -4.49
CA LYS A 71 -0.35 10.58 -3.73
C LYS A 71 -0.44 10.32 -2.22
N TYR A 72 -1.55 9.79 -1.74
CA TYR A 72 -1.87 9.70 -0.31
C TYR A 72 -1.88 8.26 0.22
N GLN A 73 -1.30 7.33 -0.54
CA GLN A 73 -1.01 5.95 -0.14
C GLN A 73 0.27 5.43 -0.82
N LEU A 74 1.28 6.28 -0.89
CA LEU A 74 2.53 5.94 -1.58
C LEU A 74 3.22 4.76 -0.91
N PRO A 75 3.75 3.82 -1.70
CA PRO A 75 4.52 2.71 -1.20
C PRO A 75 5.93 3.14 -0.80
N ARG A 76 6.62 2.29 -0.05
CA ARG A 76 8.05 2.44 0.27
C ARG A 76 8.71 1.10 0.49
N PHE A 77 9.95 0.94 0.06
CA PHE A 77 10.72 -0.25 0.40
C PHE A 77 11.39 -0.09 1.77
N PRO A 78 11.22 -1.04 2.70
CA PRO A 78 11.92 -0.99 3.97
C PRO A 78 13.42 -1.24 3.76
N ILE A 79 14.25 -0.44 4.45
CA ILE A 79 15.71 -0.59 4.52
C ILE A 79 16.05 -0.70 6.01
N ASN A 80 16.37 -1.89 6.46
CA ASN A 80 16.77 -2.23 7.82
C ASN A 80 17.77 -3.41 7.77
N GLU A 81 18.17 -3.96 8.89
CA GLU A 81 19.17 -5.04 8.99
C GLU A 81 18.80 -6.25 8.09
N ASN A 82 17.54 -6.62 8.04
CA ASN A 82 17.06 -7.75 7.23
C ASN A 82 16.96 -7.43 5.73
N TYR A 83 16.66 -6.17 5.40
CA TYR A 83 16.35 -5.71 4.05
C TYR A 83 17.34 -4.69 3.49
N GLY A 84 18.43 -4.37 4.21
CA GLY A 84 19.42 -3.36 3.84
C GLY A 84 20.59 -3.88 3.00
N LYS A 85 20.60 -5.15 2.56
CA LYS A 85 21.69 -5.71 1.75
C LYS A 85 21.86 -4.93 0.45
N ILE A 86 23.11 -4.54 0.13
CA ILE A 86 23.44 -3.72 -1.04
C ILE A 86 22.94 -4.32 -2.37
N LYS A 87 22.92 -5.64 -2.50
CA LYS A 87 22.39 -6.34 -3.68
C LYS A 87 20.90 -6.04 -3.86
N ARG A 88 20.12 -6.10 -2.77
CA ARG A 88 18.69 -5.77 -2.77
C ARG A 88 18.47 -4.30 -3.07
N PHE A 89 19.22 -3.40 -2.44
CA PHE A 89 19.14 -1.95 -2.70
C PHE A 89 19.37 -1.64 -4.18
N LYS A 90 20.45 -2.18 -4.78
CA LYS A 90 20.73 -2.03 -6.21
C LYS A 90 19.63 -2.58 -7.12
N SER A 91 18.89 -3.59 -6.69
CA SER A 91 17.74 -4.13 -7.42
C SER A 91 16.53 -3.17 -7.32
N ILE A 92 16.22 -2.71 -6.11
CA ILE A 92 15.08 -1.82 -5.85
C ILE A 92 15.17 -0.51 -6.64
N ILE A 93 16.34 0.16 -6.64
CA ILE A 93 16.51 1.44 -7.33
C ILE A 93 16.45 1.34 -8.86
N LYS A 94 16.48 0.11 -9.39
CA LYS A 94 16.34 -0.18 -10.83
C LYS A 94 14.95 -0.71 -11.20
N THR A 95 14.04 -0.79 -10.24
CA THR A 95 12.70 -1.32 -10.45
C THR A 95 11.77 -0.18 -10.85
N TYR A 96 10.93 -0.43 -11.85
CA TYR A 96 9.94 0.50 -12.37
C TYR A 96 8.56 0.24 -11.75
N PRO A 97 7.65 1.21 -11.74
CA PRO A 97 6.27 0.94 -11.37
C PRO A 97 5.64 -0.05 -12.35
N LEU A 98 4.86 -0.97 -11.82
CA LEU A 98 3.96 -1.78 -12.62
C LEU A 98 2.64 -1.03 -12.72
N GLU A 99 2.46 -0.36 -13.83
CA GLU A 99 1.34 0.53 -14.08
C GLU A 99 0.04 -0.26 -14.21
N TYR A 100 -1.04 0.26 -13.65
CA TYR A 100 -2.38 -0.30 -13.73
C TYR A 100 -3.41 0.82 -13.85
N LYS A 101 -4.59 0.52 -14.37
CA LYS A 101 -5.70 1.47 -14.54
C LYS A 101 -6.51 1.60 -13.24
N ASN A 102 -7.00 0.47 -12.73
CA ASN A 102 -7.82 0.40 -11.53
C ASN A 102 -7.34 -0.69 -10.57
N LEU A 103 -7.56 -0.49 -9.28
CA LEU A 103 -7.30 -1.49 -8.23
C LEU A 103 -8.47 -1.50 -7.23
N VAL A 104 -9.04 -2.68 -7.02
CA VAL A 104 -10.14 -2.93 -6.09
C VAL A 104 -9.66 -3.88 -4.99
N PRO A 105 -10.03 -3.65 -3.74
CA PRO A 105 -10.90 -2.61 -3.23
C PRO A 105 -10.18 -1.27 -3.03
N VAL A 106 -10.92 -0.17 -3.14
CA VAL A 106 -10.44 1.18 -2.85
C VAL A 106 -10.23 1.35 -1.34
N GLU A 107 -11.23 0.96 -0.54
CA GLU A 107 -11.08 0.94 0.93
C GLU A 107 -10.13 -0.19 1.35
N LYS A 108 -9.09 0.17 2.09
CA LYS A 108 -8.06 -0.77 2.54
C LYS A 108 -8.31 -1.33 3.95
N LYS A 109 -9.18 -0.67 4.74
CA LYS A 109 -9.62 -1.17 6.03
C LYS A 109 -10.67 -2.26 5.82
N LEU A 110 -10.31 -3.51 6.12
CA LEU A 110 -11.22 -4.64 6.01
C LEU A 110 -12.13 -4.73 7.23
N LYS A 111 -13.34 -5.19 6.97
CA LYS A 111 -14.29 -5.64 8.00
C LYS A 111 -14.36 -7.16 7.95
N LYS A 112 -14.86 -7.79 9.01
CA LYS A 112 -14.98 -9.26 9.10
C LYS A 112 -15.70 -9.88 7.89
N GLN A 113 -16.79 -9.25 7.43
CA GLN A 113 -17.60 -9.76 6.32
C GLN A 113 -16.96 -9.61 4.93
N ASN A 114 -15.91 -8.79 4.78
CA ASN A 114 -15.18 -8.62 3.52
C ASN A 114 -13.68 -9.00 3.63
N ASN A 115 -13.36 -9.91 4.52
CA ASN A 115 -12.01 -10.47 4.69
C ASN A 115 -12.06 -12.00 4.43
N PRO A 116 -11.43 -12.51 3.37
CA PRO A 116 -10.59 -11.78 2.41
C PRO A 116 -11.41 -10.92 1.45
N PRO A 117 -10.84 -9.84 0.92
CA PRO A 117 -11.54 -8.96 -0.01
C PRO A 117 -11.61 -9.55 -1.42
N VAL A 118 -12.57 -9.11 -2.21
CA VAL A 118 -12.51 -9.27 -3.67
C VAL A 118 -11.39 -8.37 -4.18
N PHE A 119 -10.36 -8.96 -4.79
CA PHE A 119 -9.20 -8.23 -5.26
C PHE A 119 -9.04 -8.32 -6.77
N THR A 120 -9.03 -7.17 -7.42
CA THR A 120 -8.80 -7.08 -8.86
C THR A 120 -7.88 -5.93 -9.20
N VAL A 121 -7.10 -6.11 -10.27
CA VAL A 121 -6.25 -5.07 -10.87
C VAL A 121 -6.51 -5.05 -12.37
N GLU A 122 -6.99 -3.92 -12.87
CA GLU A 122 -7.17 -3.68 -14.30
C GLU A 122 -5.91 -3.01 -14.86
N PHE A 123 -5.27 -3.64 -15.83
CA PHE A 123 -4.09 -3.11 -16.51
C PHE A 123 -4.47 -2.36 -17.79
N PHE A 124 -3.56 -1.54 -18.29
CA PHE A 124 -3.71 -0.92 -19.60
C PHE A 124 -3.59 -1.98 -20.71
N GLU A 125 -4.35 -1.82 -21.80
CA GLU A 125 -4.40 -2.78 -22.90
C GLU A 125 -3.05 -2.99 -23.60
N ASN A 126 -2.20 -1.96 -23.62
CA ASN A 126 -0.87 -1.99 -24.21
C ASN A 126 0.23 -2.53 -23.28
N GLN A 127 -0.11 -2.99 -22.07
CA GLN A 127 0.87 -3.54 -21.13
C GLN A 127 1.42 -4.86 -21.64
N LYS A 128 2.65 -4.85 -22.17
CA LYS A 128 3.32 -6.04 -22.66
C LYS A 128 3.60 -7.05 -21.53
N ASN A 129 3.64 -8.31 -21.90
CA ASN A 129 4.05 -9.43 -21.03
C ASN A 129 3.24 -9.59 -19.73
N ILE A 130 2.08 -8.91 -19.59
CA ILE A 130 1.33 -8.87 -18.32
C ILE A 130 0.92 -10.26 -17.82
N LYS A 131 0.74 -11.24 -18.71
CA LYS A 131 0.43 -12.62 -18.32
C LYS A 131 1.58 -13.34 -17.59
N ASN A 132 2.80 -12.80 -17.67
CA ASN A 132 3.97 -13.31 -16.95
C ASN A 132 4.12 -12.73 -15.53
N ILE A 133 3.15 -11.95 -15.07
CA ILE A 133 3.13 -11.40 -13.71
C ILE A 133 3.13 -12.50 -12.67
N SER A 134 3.85 -12.28 -11.59
CA SER A 134 3.78 -13.12 -10.40
C SER A 134 3.34 -12.29 -9.21
N CYS A 135 2.34 -12.77 -8.49
CA CYS A 135 1.85 -12.15 -7.27
C CYS A 135 2.08 -13.06 -6.08
N TYR A 136 2.36 -12.44 -4.94
CA TYR A 136 2.50 -13.09 -3.64
C TYR A 136 1.63 -12.36 -2.63
N SER A 137 1.02 -13.10 -1.73
CA SER A 137 0.16 -12.59 -0.68
C SER A 137 0.43 -13.31 0.65
N ASN A 138 0.06 -12.68 1.77
CA ASN A 138 0.41 -13.19 3.11
C ASN A 138 -0.80 -13.57 3.96
N GLU A 139 -1.82 -14.18 3.37
CA GLU A 139 -2.94 -14.77 4.12
C GLU A 139 -2.40 -15.75 5.18
N GLY A 140 -3.05 -15.82 6.33
CA GLY A 140 -2.58 -16.66 7.44
C GLY A 140 -1.15 -16.34 7.92
N ASN A 141 -0.65 -15.11 7.67
CA ASN A 141 0.73 -14.65 7.94
C ASN A 141 1.84 -15.41 7.20
N LYS A 142 1.52 -16.16 6.15
CA LYS A 142 2.49 -16.87 5.32
C LYS A 142 2.56 -16.27 3.92
N TRP A 143 3.77 -15.86 3.51
CA TRP A 143 4.00 -15.42 2.14
C TRP A 143 4.01 -16.60 1.17
N GLU A 144 3.05 -16.65 0.29
CA GLU A 144 2.95 -17.66 -0.76
C GLU A 144 2.59 -17.05 -2.10
N LYS A 145 2.85 -17.79 -3.18
CA LYS A 145 2.42 -17.40 -4.50
C LYS A 145 0.90 -17.40 -4.58
N SER A 146 0.33 -16.29 -5.04
CA SER A 146 -1.11 -16.13 -5.13
C SER A 146 -1.71 -16.89 -6.33
N ASN A 147 -2.94 -17.39 -6.16
CA ASN A 147 -3.72 -17.92 -7.27
C ASN A 147 -4.31 -16.76 -8.07
N ILE A 148 -3.73 -16.50 -9.25
CA ILE A 148 -4.13 -15.40 -10.13
C ILE A 148 -4.93 -15.91 -11.31
N TYR A 149 -5.90 -15.12 -11.72
CA TYR A 149 -6.75 -15.37 -12.89
C TYR A 149 -6.82 -14.11 -13.74
N PHE A 150 -6.87 -14.27 -15.04
CA PHE A 150 -7.05 -13.16 -15.97
C PHE A 150 -8.38 -13.28 -16.72
N THR A 151 -9.11 -12.16 -16.76
CA THR A 151 -10.23 -11.96 -17.68
C THR A 151 -9.94 -10.67 -18.44
N ASN A 152 -9.66 -10.78 -19.73
CA ASN A 152 -9.14 -9.66 -20.54
C ASN A 152 -7.87 -9.08 -19.89
N ASN A 153 -7.86 -7.78 -19.58
CA ASN A 153 -6.75 -7.08 -18.96
C ASN A 153 -6.87 -6.97 -17.42
N THR A 154 -7.82 -7.68 -16.81
CA THR A 154 -8.07 -7.67 -15.38
C THR A 154 -7.52 -8.92 -14.73
N LEU A 155 -6.58 -8.75 -13.83
CA LEU A 155 -6.09 -9.78 -12.92
C LEU A 155 -6.98 -9.82 -11.68
N SER A 156 -7.37 -11.02 -11.26
CA SER A 156 -7.98 -11.25 -9.95
C SER A 156 -7.15 -12.23 -9.14
N ILE A 157 -7.17 -12.08 -7.82
CA ILE A 157 -6.57 -13.01 -6.88
C ILE A 157 -7.67 -13.70 -6.09
N LYS A 158 -7.67 -15.02 -6.11
CA LYS A 158 -8.45 -15.83 -5.18
C LYS A 158 -7.59 -16.12 -3.95
N PHE A 159 -7.84 -15.42 -2.87
CA PHE A 159 -7.15 -15.65 -1.60
C PHE A 159 -7.54 -17.00 -1.01
N ARG A 160 -6.61 -17.64 -0.33
CA ARG A 160 -6.75 -18.98 0.27
C ARG A 160 -7.59 -18.94 1.54
N GLU A 161 -7.41 -17.88 2.34
CA GLU A 161 -8.07 -17.67 3.62
C GLU A 161 -8.10 -16.16 3.98
N SER A 162 -8.71 -15.81 5.09
CA SER A 162 -8.73 -14.45 5.59
C SER A 162 -7.35 -13.96 5.99
N PHE A 163 -7.12 -12.67 5.83
CA PHE A 163 -5.95 -12.02 6.41
C PHE A 163 -6.09 -11.91 7.92
N LEU A 164 -5.01 -12.16 8.62
CA LEU A 164 -4.96 -12.02 10.08
C LEU A 164 -4.66 -10.56 10.47
N PRO A 165 -5.03 -10.14 11.68
CA PRO A 165 -4.58 -8.86 12.23
C PRO A 165 -3.05 -8.76 12.17
N ARG A 166 -2.49 -7.68 11.83
CA ARG A 166 -3.06 -6.35 11.53
C ARG A 166 -3.09 -6.06 10.04
N ARG A 167 -2.32 -6.81 9.21
CA ARG A 167 -2.09 -6.42 7.82
C ARG A 167 -2.05 -7.60 6.86
N GLY A 168 -2.94 -7.56 5.89
CA GLY A 168 -2.81 -8.32 4.64
C GLY A 168 -1.97 -7.55 3.63
N ARG A 169 -1.16 -8.24 2.84
CA ARG A 169 -0.34 -7.64 1.80
C ARG A 169 -0.36 -8.46 0.53
N VAL A 170 -0.31 -7.76 -0.60
CA VAL A 170 -0.12 -8.33 -1.92
C VAL A 170 1.04 -7.60 -2.59
N ASN A 171 1.96 -8.36 -3.15
CA ASN A 171 3.06 -7.86 -3.97
C ASN A 171 3.01 -8.53 -5.34
N CYS A 172 2.99 -7.75 -6.40
CA CYS A 172 3.03 -8.26 -7.76
C CYS A 172 4.24 -7.70 -8.51
N SER A 173 4.92 -8.56 -9.23
CA SER A 173 6.09 -8.17 -10.03
C SER A 173 6.06 -8.83 -11.39
N LEU A 174 6.65 -8.14 -12.36
CA LEU A 174 6.79 -8.55 -13.73
C LEU A 174 8.22 -8.26 -14.20
N ASN A 175 8.86 -9.22 -14.85
CA ASN A 175 10.06 -8.95 -15.62
C ASN A 175 9.64 -8.61 -17.06
N ASP A 176 9.87 -7.37 -17.45
CA ASP A 176 9.54 -6.81 -18.76
C ASP A 176 10.85 -6.55 -19.51
N ASP A 177 11.31 -7.53 -20.29
CA ASP A 177 12.54 -7.50 -21.07
C ASP A 177 13.79 -7.08 -20.25
N GLY A 178 13.97 -7.73 -19.10
CA GLY A 178 15.08 -7.48 -18.18
C GLY A 178 14.86 -6.32 -17.20
N LYS A 179 13.77 -5.59 -17.31
CA LYS A 179 13.36 -4.54 -16.38
C LYS A 179 12.31 -5.07 -15.41
N TRP A 180 12.61 -5.03 -14.14
CA TRP A 180 11.62 -5.38 -13.13
C TRP A 180 10.63 -4.26 -12.95
N ARG A 181 9.34 -4.62 -12.95
CA ARG A 181 8.22 -3.76 -12.57
C ARG A 181 7.56 -4.30 -11.32
N TRP A 182 7.11 -3.41 -10.44
CA TRP A 182 6.51 -3.82 -9.17
C TRP A 182 5.41 -2.87 -8.74
N PHE A 183 4.32 -3.43 -8.27
CA PHE A 183 3.39 -2.76 -7.38
C PHE A 183 3.14 -3.61 -6.13
N GLY A 184 2.77 -2.96 -5.05
CA GLY A 184 2.27 -3.63 -3.86
C GLY A 184 1.09 -2.88 -3.30
N THR A 185 0.29 -3.59 -2.54
CA THR A 185 -0.82 -3.02 -1.78
C THR A 185 -0.94 -3.72 -0.44
N GLN A 186 -1.64 -3.07 0.49
CA GLN A 186 -1.93 -3.67 1.79
C GLN A 186 -3.40 -3.50 2.12
N PHE A 187 -3.87 -4.40 2.98
CA PHE A 187 -5.15 -4.31 3.65
C PHE A 187 -4.90 -4.16 5.14
N ILE A 188 -5.72 -3.39 5.80
CA ILE A 188 -5.66 -3.20 7.24
C ILE A 188 -6.76 -4.03 7.87
N VAL A 189 -6.38 -4.94 8.75
CA VAL A 189 -7.28 -5.81 9.51
C VAL A 189 -7.21 -5.37 10.96
N PRO A 190 -8.17 -4.57 11.45
CA PRO A 190 -8.20 -4.16 12.86
C PRO A 190 -8.22 -5.37 13.80
N ASN A 191 -7.73 -5.19 15.01
CA ASN A 191 -8.03 -6.15 16.07
C ASN A 191 -9.53 -6.05 16.43
N ASP A 192 -10.18 -7.19 16.64
CA ASP A 192 -11.57 -7.27 17.10
C ASP A 192 -11.70 -6.80 18.54
#